data_a2a55012d8a280047012dca27dd4594a
#
_entry.id   a2a55012d8a280047012dca27dd4594a
#
_cell.length_a   1.000
_cell.length_b   1.000
_cell.length_c   1.000
_cell.angle_alpha   90.00
_cell.angle_beta   90.00
_cell.angle_gamma   90.00
#
_symmetry.space_group_name_H-M   'P 1'
#
loop_
_entity.id
_entity.type
_entity.pdbx_description
1 polymer ?
#
loop_
_entity_poly.entity_id
_entity_poly.type
_entity_poly.pdbx_seq_one_letter_code
_entity_poly.pdbx_strand_id
1 'polypeptide(L)'
;MLEFLEYHVGKTHPTPRDMRRCILDYAFECHLPPLHDPNYFSEWGNPRTTQRLNKLANTLAALARNAKRHDEASYAVAINDWEDDLYFLHNRYYVGFFHFAWPATDTLH
;
A
#
# COMPACT_ATOMS: atom_id res chain seq x y z
N MET A 1 3.38 4.36 8.02
CA MET A 1 2.08 5.04 7.79
C MET A 1 0.88 4.09 7.92
N LEU A 2 0.89 2.97 7.20
CA LEU A 2 -0.28 2.08 7.18
C LEU A 2 -0.55 1.46 8.55
N GLU A 3 0.47 1.08 9.29
CA GLU A 3 0.30 0.55 10.65
C GLU A 3 -0.35 1.58 11.58
N PHE A 4 0.04 2.84 11.45
CA PHE A 4 -0.53 3.92 12.25
C PHE A 4 -2.04 4.06 11.97
N LEU A 5 -2.48 3.79 10.74
CA LEU A 5 -3.87 3.89 10.32
C LEU A 5 -4.67 2.59 10.54
N GLU A 6 -4.12 1.64 11.29
CA GLU A 6 -4.76 0.36 11.59
C GLU A 6 -4.97 -0.53 10.35
N TYR A 7 -4.07 -0.46 9.39
CA TYR A 7 -4.08 -1.29 8.19
C TYR A 7 -3.41 -2.63 8.49
N HIS A 8 -4.20 -3.69 8.53
CA HIS A 8 -3.73 -5.05 8.82
C HIS A 8 -4.26 -6.03 7.78
N VAL A 9 -3.45 -7.01 7.40
CA VAL A 9 -3.82 -8.07 6.47
C VAL A 9 -3.49 -9.45 7.07
N GLY A 10 -3.99 -10.50 6.43
CA GLY A 10 -3.66 -11.87 6.82
C GLY A 10 -4.76 -12.54 7.63
N LYS A 11 -4.35 -13.55 8.42
CA LYS A 11 -5.31 -14.41 9.14
C LYS A 11 -5.62 -13.94 10.55
N THR A 12 -4.75 -13.12 11.16
CA THR A 12 -4.87 -12.70 12.55
C THR A 12 -5.33 -11.25 12.62
N HIS A 13 -6.55 -11.03 13.09
CA HIS A 13 -7.15 -9.71 13.26
C HIS A 13 -7.01 -8.80 12.03
N PRO A 14 -7.39 -9.27 10.83
CA PRO A 14 -7.25 -8.45 9.63
C PRO A 14 -8.26 -7.30 9.62
N THR A 15 -7.85 -6.17 9.02
CA THR A 15 -8.78 -5.08 8.73
C THR A 15 -9.69 -5.54 7.59
N PRO A 16 -11.03 -5.40 7.70
CA PRO A 16 -11.93 -5.75 6.61
C PRO A 16 -11.62 -4.99 5.32
N ARG A 17 -11.91 -5.61 4.18
CA ARG A 17 -11.57 -5.06 2.86
C ARG A 17 -12.09 -3.63 2.66
N ASP A 18 -13.34 -3.37 3.01
CA ASP A 18 -13.92 -2.04 2.83
C ASP A 18 -13.21 -1.00 3.68
N MET A 19 -12.82 -1.37 4.90
CA MET A 19 -12.05 -0.48 5.77
C MET A 19 -10.63 -0.27 5.25
N ARG A 20 -9.99 -1.32 4.70
CA ARG A 20 -8.68 -1.16 4.09
C ARG A 20 -8.73 -0.15 2.95
N ARG A 21 -9.77 -0.20 2.12
CA ARG A 21 -9.96 0.75 1.03
C ARG A 21 -10.15 2.19 1.53
N CYS A 22 -10.92 2.36 2.61
CA CYS A 22 -11.08 3.67 3.23
C CYS A 22 -9.74 4.20 3.77
N ILE A 23 -8.94 3.34 4.38
CA ILE A 23 -7.61 3.70 4.90
C ILE A 23 -6.69 4.11 3.76
N LEU A 24 -6.70 3.38 2.65
CA LEU A 24 -5.88 3.70 1.49
C LEU A 24 -6.31 5.02 0.84
N ASP A 25 -7.62 5.28 0.73
CA ASP A 25 -8.13 6.56 0.27
C ASP A 25 -7.63 7.70 1.18
N TYR A 26 -7.73 7.52 2.48
CA TYR A 26 -7.24 8.51 3.44
C TYR A 26 -5.74 8.72 3.31
N ALA A 27 -4.97 7.64 3.19
CA ALA A 27 -3.51 7.72 3.07
C ALA A 27 -3.08 8.46 1.81
N PHE A 28 -3.84 8.36 0.72
CA PHE A 28 -3.53 9.08 -0.52
C PHE A 28 -4.04 10.52 -0.49
N GLU A 29 -5.24 10.75 -0.02
CA GLU A 29 -5.95 12.01 -0.20
C GLU A 29 -5.75 13.02 0.93
N CYS A 30 -5.37 12.59 2.13
CA CYS A 30 -5.33 13.44 3.31
C CYS A 30 -3.91 13.75 3.78
N HIS A 31 -3.77 14.83 4.55
CA HIS A 31 -2.52 15.14 5.22
C HIS A 31 -2.20 14.07 6.25
N LEU A 32 -0.92 13.71 6.34
CA LEU A 32 -0.47 12.73 7.32
C LEU A 32 -0.56 13.29 8.74
N PRO A 33 -0.78 12.41 9.73
CA PRO A 33 -0.73 12.84 11.13
C PRO A 33 0.62 13.46 11.46
N PRO A 34 0.67 14.41 12.40
CA PRO A 34 1.96 14.99 12.81
C PRO A 34 2.79 13.94 13.53
N LEU A 35 3.89 13.52 12.91
CA LEU A 35 4.87 12.62 13.48
C LEU A 35 6.16 13.38 13.73
N HIS A 36 6.96 12.93 14.68
CA HIS A 36 8.18 13.63 15.08
C HIS A 36 9.34 13.48 14.09
N ASP A 37 9.24 12.58 13.12
CA ASP A 37 10.28 12.33 12.13
C ASP A 37 10.07 13.21 10.90
N PRO A 38 10.92 14.24 10.66
CA PRO A 38 10.76 15.09 9.49
C PRO A 38 11.03 14.35 8.18
N ASN A 39 11.80 13.28 8.20
CA ASN A 39 12.06 12.47 7.00
C ASN A 39 10.80 11.74 6.52
N TYR A 40 9.89 11.45 7.41
CA TYR A 40 8.63 10.79 7.09
C TYR A 40 7.81 11.60 6.07
N PHE A 41 7.65 12.90 6.31
CA PHE A 41 6.90 13.76 5.39
C PHE A 41 7.61 13.94 4.07
N SER A 42 8.94 14.07 4.10
CA SER A 42 9.76 14.17 2.90
C SER A 42 9.64 12.91 2.04
N GLU A 43 9.59 11.75 2.66
CA GLU A 43 9.48 10.45 2.00
C GLU A 43 8.11 10.24 1.35
N TRP A 44 7.04 10.59 2.04
CA TRP A 44 5.67 10.34 1.58
C TRP A 44 5.11 11.45 0.67
N GLY A 45 5.62 12.66 0.79
CA GLY A 45 5.17 13.80 -0.02
C GLY A 45 3.79 14.33 0.38
N ASN A 46 3.28 15.23 -0.44
CA ASN A 46 1.98 15.84 -0.22
C ASN A 46 0.83 14.93 -0.65
N PRO A 47 -0.39 15.14 -0.11
CA PRO A 47 -1.57 14.39 -0.55
C PRO A 47 -1.80 14.52 -2.06
N ARG A 48 -2.34 13.48 -2.66
CA ARG A 48 -2.75 13.41 -4.07
C ARG A 48 -1.63 13.64 -5.08
N THR A 49 -0.38 13.41 -4.68
CA THR A 49 0.76 13.57 -5.57
C THR A 49 1.26 12.23 -6.10
N THR A 50 2.01 12.30 -7.21
CA THR A 50 2.72 11.13 -7.76
C THR A 50 3.59 10.47 -6.69
N GLN A 51 4.31 11.28 -5.92
CA GLN A 51 5.18 10.77 -4.86
C GLN A 51 4.39 9.96 -3.83
N ARG A 52 3.24 10.46 -3.38
CA ARG A 52 2.40 9.78 -2.40
C ARG A 52 1.88 8.45 -2.93
N LEU A 53 1.34 8.45 -4.15
CA LEU A 53 0.80 7.24 -4.76
C LEU A 53 1.90 6.21 -5.02
N ASN A 54 3.04 6.67 -5.54
CA ASN A 54 4.18 5.81 -5.79
C ASN A 54 4.69 5.15 -4.50
N LYS A 55 4.77 5.91 -3.42
CA LYS A 55 5.19 5.38 -2.11
C LYS A 55 4.21 4.36 -1.58
N LEU A 56 2.91 4.63 -1.65
CA LEU A 56 1.87 3.68 -1.22
C LEU A 56 1.94 2.39 -2.03
N ALA A 57 1.97 2.50 -3.35
CA ALA A 57 1.97 1.34 -4.23
C ALA A 57 3.23 0.49 -4.03
N ASN A 58 4.40 1.13 -3.94
CA ASN A 58 5.66 0.41 -3.73
C ASN A 58 5.72 -0.24 -2.34
N THR A 59 5.15 0.39 -1.33
CA THR A 59 5.08 -0.20 0.01
C THR A 59 4.27 -1.50 0.00
N LEU A 60 3.08 -1.49 -0.60
CA LEU A 60 2.24 -2.68 -0.69
C LEU A 60 2.90 -3.77 -1.54
N ALA A 61 3.48 -3.39 -2.67
CA ALA A 61 4.16 -4.33 -3.55
C ALA A 61 5.37 -4.97 -2.88
N ALA A 62 6.14 -4.20 -2.12
CA ALA A 62 7.30 -4.72 -1.39
C ALA A 62 6.88 -5.73 -0.32
N LEU A 63 5.80 -5.45 0.40
CA LEU A 63 5.26 -6.38 1.39
C LEU A 63 4.85 -7.70 0.74
N ALA A 64 4.13 -7.64 -0.38
CA ALA A 64 3.72 -8.83 -1.11
C ALA A 64 4.93 -9.63 -1.64
N ARG A 65 5.90 -8.95 -2.25
CA ARG A 65 7.10 -9.61 -2.77
C ARG A 65 7.93 -10.27 -1.67
N ASN A 66 8.10 -9.58 -0.55
CA ASN A 66 8.86 -10.12 0.57
C ASN A 66 8.18 -11.36 1.16
N ALA A 67 6.86 -11.34 1.30
CA ALA A 67 6.11 -12.50 1.78
C ALA A 67 6.23 -13.69 0.83
N LYS A 68 6.16 -13.45 -0.49
CA LYS A 68 6.33 -14.50 -1.50
C LYS A 68 7.71 -15.15 -1.42
N ARG A 69 8.76 -14.35 -1.20
CA ARG A 69 10.12 -14.86 -1.09
C ARG A 69 10.35 -15.65 0.20
N HIS A 70 9.66 -15.26 1.27
CA HIS A 70 9.83 -15.88 2.58
C HIS A 70 9.08 -17.21 2.68
N ASP A 71 7.77 -17.19 2.47
CA ASP A 71 6.93 -18.39 2.48
C ASP A 71 5.57 -18.07 1.85
N GLU A 72 5.48 -18.24 0.53
CA GLU A 72 4.29 -17.87 -0.21
C GLU A 72 3.03 -18.59 0.29
N ALA A 73 3.14 -19.87 0.64
CA ALA A 73 2.00 -20.65 1.09
C ALA A 73 1.47 -20.16 2.44
N SER A 74 2.35 -19.86 3.38
CA SER A 74 1.97 -19.40 4.72
C SER A 74 1.36 -18.01 4.70
N TYR A 75 1.77 -17.15 3.75
CA TYR A 75 1.30 -15.78 3.65
C TYR A 75 0.29 -15.57 2.53
N ALA A 76 -0.31 -16.64 2.00
CA ALA A 76 -1.19 -16.54 0.84
C ALA A 76 -2.36 -15.55 1.02
N VAL A 77 -2.98 -15.52 2.20
CA VAL A 77 -4.08 -14.60 2.49
C VAL A 77 -3.60 -13.16 2.49
N ALA A 78 -2.48 -12.87 3.15
CA ALA A 78 -1.92 -11.52 3.21
C ALA A 78 -1.48 -11.05 1.81
N ILE A 79 -0.83 -11.91 1.04
CA ILE A 79 -0.40 -11.60 -0.32
C ILE A 79 -1.62 -11.23 -1.18
N ASN A 80 -2.67 -12.03 -1.12
CA ASN A 80 -3.89 -11.76 -1.86
C ASN A 80 -4.50 -10.41 -1.47
N ASP A 81 -4.51 -10.08 -0.17
CA ASP A 81 -5.03 -8.80 0.31
C ASP A 81 -4.20 -7.62 -0.22
N TRP A 82 -2.88 -7.72 -0.18
CA TRP A 82 -2.01 -6.65 -0.71
C TRP A 82 -2.17 -6.48 -2.22
N GLU A 83 -2.27 -7.57 -2.97
CA GLU A 83 -2.46 -7.49 -4.42
C GLU A 83 -3.84 -6.94 -4.79
N ASP A 84 -4.88 -7.29 -4.04
CA ASP A 84 -6.22 -6.73 -4.21
C ASP A 84 -6.22 -5.22 -3.93
N ASP A 85 -5.52 -4.79 -2.90
CA ASP A 85 -5.43 -3.38 -2.54
C ASP A 85 -4.60 -2.59 -3.55
N LEU A 86 -3.55 -3.19 -4.12
CA LEU A 86 -2.81 -2.58 -5.23
C LEU A 86 -3.69 -2.38 -6.45
N TYR A 87 -4.49 -3.37 -6.78
CA TYR A 87 -5.44 -3.29 -7.90
C TYR A 87 -6.46 -2.17 -7.66
N PHE A 88 -6.94 -2.04 -6.43
CA PHE A 88 -7.86 -0.96 -6.06
C PHE A 88 -7.22 0.40 -6.27
N LEU A 89 -6.01 0.63 -5.79
CA LEU A 89 -5.30 1.90 -5.96
C LEU A 89 -5.03 2.21 -7.43
N HIS A 90 -4.64 1.21 -8.20
CA HIS A 90 -4.39 1.35 -9.63
C HIS A 90 -5.62 1.83 -10.37
N ASN A 91 -6.75 1.19 -10.16
CA ASN A 91 -7.95 1.53 -10.88
C ASN A 91 -8.61 2.82 -10.40
N ARG A 92 -8.47 3.13 -9.11
CA ARG A 92 -9.09 4.31 -8.55
C ARG A 92 -8.31 5.59 -8.83
N TYR A 93 -6.98 5.53 -8.75
CA TYR A 93 -6.16 6.74 -8.80
C TYR A 93 -5.18 6.81 -9.97
N TYR A 94 -4.56 5.69 -10.32
CA TYR A 94 -3.44 5.69 -11.26
C TYR A 94 -3.89 5.84 -12.71
N VAL A 95 -4.90 5.09 -13.12
CA VAL A 95 -5.35 5.03 -14.51
C VAL A 95 -5.86 6.39 -14.96
N GLY A 96 -5.25 6.94 -16.02
CA GLY A 96 -5.65 8.21 -16.59
C GLY A 96 -5.04 9.46 -15.95
N PHE A 97 -4.33 9.32 -14.83
CA PHE A 97 -3.81 10.46 -14.08
C PHE A 97 -2.30 10.44 -13.82
N PHE A 98 -1.69 9.26 -13.76
CA PHE A 98 -0.28 9.12 -13.41
C PHE A 98 0.44 8.23 -14.43
N HIS A 99 1.77 8.42 -14.57
CA HIS A 99 2.56 7.77 -15.62
C HIS A 99 3.83 7.07 -15.12
N PHE A 100 4.07 7.00 -13.81
CA PHE A 100 5.20 6.23 -13.29
C PHE A 100 4.97 4.72 -13.48
N ALA A 101 6.06 3.93 -13.45
CA ALA A 101 5.96 2.48 -13.57
C ALA A 101 5.22 1.90 -12.36
N TRP A 102 4.07 1.27 -12.59
CA TRP A 102 3.30 0.63 -11.52
C TRP A 102 4.07 -0.60 -11.02
N PRO A 103 4.25 -0.74 -9.71
CA PRO A 103 5.06 -1.83 -9.18
C PRO A 103 4.40 -3.19 -9.38
N ALA A 104 5.22 -4.20 -9.71
CA ALA A 104 4.77 -5.57 -9.83
C ALA A 104 5.01 -6.33 -8.53
N THR A 105 4.22 -7.38 -8.32
CA THR A 105 4.37 -8.25 -7.15
C THR A 105 5.00 -9.60 -7.51
N ASP A 106 5.30 -9.84 -8.78
CA ASP A 106 5.95 -11.06 -9.22
C ASP A 106 7.37 -11.14 -8.68
N THR A 107 7.79 -12.34 -8.33
CA THR A 107 9.17 -12.60 -7.90
C THR A 107 9.88 -13.42 -8.96
N LEU A 108 11.13 -13.07 -9.24
CA LEU A 108 11.97 -13.87 -10.12
C LEU A 108 12.51 -15.07 -9.34
N HIS A 109 12.45 -16.23 -9.94
CA HIS A 109 12.94 -17.47 -9.36
C HIS A 109 14.29 -17.84 -9.93
#